data_0597f9f9ac3eaa837f9dfc149772620f
#
_entry.id   0597f9f9ac3eaa837f9dfc149772620f
#
_cell.length_a   1.000
_cell.length_b   1.000
_cell.length_c   1.000
_cell.angle_alpha   90.00
_cell.angle_beta   90.00
_cell.angle_gamma   90.00
#
_symmetry.space_group_name_H-M   'P 1'
#
loop_
_entity.id
_entity.type
_entity.pdbx_description
1 polymer ?
#
loop_
_entity_poly.entity_id
_entity_poly.type
_entity_poly.pdbx_seq_one_letter_code
_entity_poly.pdbx_strand_id
1 'polypeptide(L)'
;MVENLDKNIETFLKPISDSITGFVFGSFSFFGNQIPFIVLWLVFASLYFSFYFRFVNIFYFKRALNVAFGKYDDPSHPGEITHFQSFTAAMSGTIGLGNIAGVAVAISIGGPGAMLWMIITAFFGMTLKFVEVSLGHKYRIIHKDGTVSGGAIRYLSDGMGQLGYVKLGKFLAIFFAICCIGGSFGGGNMFQANQAFQQIVEATGSENSPLFNKGWLGGIVFAFIVGFIIIGGIKSIGKVTERLVPLMAFIYVFSCLYIIISNFGLIPETIYKIFSSAFNLDASVGGFLGSLIAGVKRAVFSNESGIGSAPIAYAPAKSNNPVSYTHLTLPTTCT
;
A
#
# COMPACT_ATOMS: atom_id res chain seq x y z
N MET A 1 -16.22 27.42 -17.08
CA MET A 1 -14.97 27.94 -16.48
C MET A 1 -14.14 26.81 -15.85
N VAL A 2 -14.73 25.91 -15.04
CA VAL A 2 -14.04 24.77 -14.41
C VAL A 2 -13.55 23.77 -15.46
N GLU A 3 -14.36 23.38 -16.44
CA GLU A 3 -13.95 22.49 -17.54
C GLU A 3 -12.76 22.97 -18.36
N ASN A 4 -12.64 24.29 -18.58
CA ASN A 4 -11.50 24.86 -19.27
C ASN A 4 -10.23 24.84 -18.38
N LEU A 5 -10.40 24.97 -17.06
CA LEU A 5 -9.29 24.88 -16.12
C LEU A 5 -8.74 23.43 -16.08
N ASP A 6 -9.64 22.45 -16.01
CA ASP A 6 -9.25 21.03 -15.99
C ASP A 6 -8.52 20.63 -17.28
N LYS A 7 -9.03 21.03 -18.44
CA LYS A 7 -8.36 20.79 -19.73
C LYS A 7 -6.98 21.48 -19.83
N ASN A 8 -6.85 22.70 -19.32
CA ASN A 8 -5.57 23.40 -19.32
C ASN A 8 -4.55 22.73 -18.40
N ILE A 9 -4.99 22.30 -17.20
CA ILE A 9 -4.15 21.56 -16.25
C ILE A 9 -3.74 20.20 -16.85
N GLU A 10 -4.66 19.46 -17.43
CA GLU A 10 -4.37 18.20 -18.09
C GLU A 10 -3.36 18.37 -19.23
N THR A 11 -3.57 19.35 -20.11
CA THR A 11 -2.68 19.60 -21.25
C THR A 11 -1.26 19.97 -20.80
N PHE A 12 -1.13 20.70 -19.69
CA PHE A 12 0.18 21.08 -19.14
C PHE A 12 0.88 19.91 -18.41
N LEU A 13 0.13 19.16 -17.62
CA LEU A 13 0.69 18.09 -16.79
C LEU A 13 0.89 16.76 -17.54
N LYS A 14 0.09 16.49 -18.58
CA LYS A 14 0.13 15.22 -19.31
C LYS A 14 1.51 14.89 -19.89
N PRO A 15 2.24 15.77 -20.58
CA PRO A 15 3.57 15.44 -21.11
C PRO A 15 4.57 15.09 -20.01
N ILE A 16 4.48 15.79 -18.87
CA ILE A 16 5.33 15.53 -17.70
C ILE A 16 4.99 14.17 -17.08
N SER A 17 3.70 13.93 -16.89
CA SER A 17 3.18 12.65 -16.36
C SER A 17 3.56 11.48 -17.26
N ASP A 18 3.38 11.61 -18.58
CA ASP A 18 3.70 10.57 -19.54
C ASP A 18 5.21 10.27 -19.57
N SER A 19 6.05 11.29 -19.47
CA SER A 19 7.51 11.12 -19.41
C SER A 19 7.95 10.38 -18.12
N ILE A 20 7.41 10.79 -16.96
CA ILE A 20 7.70 10.15 -15.67
C ILE A 20 7.17 8.71 -15.67
N THR A 21 5.95 8.50 -16.15
CA THR A 21 5.33 7.18 -16.24
C THR A 21 6.12 6.27 -17.18
N GLY A 22 6.55 6.77 -18.34
CA GLY A 22 7.38 6.03 -19.28
C GLY A 22 8.73 5.63 -18.69
N PHE A 23 9.33 6.49 -17.87
CA PHE A 23 10.58 6.19 -17.18
C PHE A 23 10.39 5.17 -16.04
N VAL A 24 9.43 5.41 -15.15
CA VAL A 24 9.20 4.57 -13.95
C VAL A 24 8.64 3.20 -14.33
N PHE A 25 7.69 3.17 -15.26
CA PHE A 25 7.07 1.94 -15.75
C PHE A 25 7.66 1.48 -17.08
N GLY A 26 8.90 1.87 -17.37
CA GLY A 26 9.64 1.35 -18.51
C GLY A 26 9.48 -0.16 -18.58
N SER A 27 9.02 -0.67 -19.73
CA SER A 27 8.63 -2.05 -19.89
C SER A 27 9.31 -2.67 -21.11
N PHE A 28 9.50 -3.97 -21.07
CA PHE A 28 9.87 -4.75 -22.22
C PHE A 28 8.70 -5.64 -22.66
N SER A 29 8.65 -5.92 -23.93
CA SER A 29 7.64 -6.82 -24.48
C SER A 29 8.07 -8.28 -24.30
N PHE A 30 7.21 -9.06 -23.65
CA PHE A 30 7.40 -10.50 -23.48
C PHE A 30 6.12 -11.22 -23.89
N PHE A 31 6.16 -12.04 -24.93
CA PHE A 31 5.01 -12.70 -25.54
C PHE A 31 3.82 -11.75 -25.81
N GLY A 32 4.11 -10.56 -26.35
CA GLY A 32 3.08 -9.56 -26.67
C GLY A 32 2.57 -8.73 -25.46
N ASN A 33 2.99 -9.03 -24.25
CA ASN A 33 2.61 -8.31 -23.05
C ASN A 33 3.72 -7.38 -22.57
N GLN A 34 3.36 -6.18 -22.09
CA GLN A 34 4.29 -5.20 -21.54
C GLN A 34 4.51 -5.44 -20.05
N ILE A 35 5.74 -5.84 -19.68
CA ILE A 35 6.11 -6.11 -18.29
C ILE A 35 7.01 -4.96 -17.80
N PRO A 36 6.58 -4.15 -16.81
CA PRO A 36 7.42 -3.11 -16.24
C PRO A 36 8.61 -3.69 -15.48
N PHE A 37 9.80 -3.11 -15.68
CA PHE A 37 11.02 -3.53 -14.98
C PHE A 37 10.88 -3.45 -13.46
N ILE A 38 10.24 -2.42 -12.94
CA ILE A 38 10.03 -2.24 -11.50
C ILE A 38 9.23 -3.39 -10.88
N VAL A 39 8.23 -3.89 -11.60
CA VAL A 39 7.41 -5.03 -11.14
C VAL A 39 8.25 -6.29 -11.02
N LEU A 40 9.08 -6.58 -12.03
CA LEU A 40 10.00 -7.72 -11.97
C LEU A 40 11.00 -7.61 -10.83
N TRP A 41 11.56 -6.41 -10.63
CA TRP A 41 12.49 -6.16 -9.54
C TRP A 41 11.86 -6.44 -8.18
N LEU A 42 10.64 -5.94 -7.95
CA LEU A 42 9.94 -6.13 -6.67
C LEU A 42 9.55 -7.59 -6.44
N VAL A 43 9.11 -8.30 -7.49
CA VAL A 43 8.82 -9.74 -7.41
C VAL A 43 10.09 -10.53 -7.09
N PHE A 44 11.18 -10.26 -7.82
CA PHE A 44 12.46 -10.93 -7.57
C PHE A 44 12.95 -10.68 -6.13
N ALA A 45 12.93 -9.44 -5.68
CA ALA A 45 13.30 -9.09 -4.31
C ALA A 45 12.42 -9.79 -3.27
N SER A 46 11.09 -9.85 -3.51
CA SER A 46 10.14 -10.52 -2.63
C SER A 46 10.44 -12.03 -2.52
N LEU A 47 10.71 -12.68 -3.63
CA LEU A 47 11.10 -14.10 -3.67
C LEU A 47 12.46 -14.30 -2.96
N TYR A 48 13.48 -13.53 -3.36
CA TYR A 48 14.81 -13.62 -2.77
C TYR A 48 14.77 -13.52 -1.24
N PHE A 49 14.14 -12.49 -0.69
CA PHE A 49 14.06 -12.32 0.75
C PHE A 49 13.18 -13.36 1.44
N SER A 50 12.15 -13.89 0.77
CA SER A 50 11.34 -14.97 1.35
C SER A 50 12.15 -16.25 1.54
N PHE A 51 12.98 -16.60 0.58
CA PHE A 51 13.90 -17.74 0.73
C PHE A 51 15.05 -17.44 1.70
N TYR A 52 15.65 -16.25 1.63
CA TYR A 52 16.75 -15.84 2.51
C TYR A 52 16.34 -15.87 3.99
N PHE A 53 15.16 -15.35 4.32
CA PHE A 53 14.61 -15.36 5.69
C PHE A 53 13.78 -16.61 6.01
N ARG A 54 13.88 -17.67 5.19
CA ARG A 54 13.22 -18.96 5.43
C ARG A 54 11.74 -18.82 5.74
N PHE A 55 11.02 -18.03 4.94
CA PHE A 55 9.58 -17.80 5.08
C PHE A 55 9.17 -17.28 6.47
N VAL A 56 9.84 -16.23 6.94
CA VAL A 56 9.56 -15.56 8.20
C VAL A 56 8.07 -15.23 8.39
N ASN A 57 7.38 -14.92 7.31
CA ASN A 57 5.95 -14.65 7.26
C ASN A 57 5.07 -15.82 7.71
N ILE A 58 5.51 -17.06 7.56
CA ILE A 58 4.80 -18.25 8.03
C ILE A 58 5.16 -18.55 9.49
N PHE A 59 6.45 -18.71 9.76
CA PHE A 59 6.91 -19.23 11.06
C PHE A 59 6.72 -18.24 12.21
N TYR A 60 6.72 -16.94 11.93
CA TYR A 60 6.60 -15.90 12.95
C TYR A 60 5.25 -15.15 12.93
N PHE A 61 4.27 -15.62 12.16
CA PHE A 61 2.95 -14.99 12.04
C PHE A 61 2.25 -14.83 13.40
N LYS A 62 2.27 -15.87 14.25
CA LYS A 62 1.71 -15.80 15.60
C LYS A 62 2.39 -14.73 16.47
N ARG A 63 3.71 -14.59 16.33
CA ARG A 63 4.47 -13.54 17.03
C ARG A 63 4.06 -12.16 16.53
N ALA A 64 3.89 -12.03 15.23
CA ALA A 64 3.42 -10.79 14.60
C ALA A 64 2.08 -10.32 15.16
N LEU A 65 1.12 -11.23 15.28
CA LEU A 65 -0.18 -10.93 15.91
C LEU A 65 -0.03 -10.51 17.37
N ASN A 66 0.80 -11.19 18.15
CA ASN A 66 1.04 -10.84 19.55
C ASN A 66 1.64 -9.43 19.69
N VAL A 67 2.54 -9.03 18.79
CA VAL A 67 3.10 -7.67 18.75
C VAL A 67 2.02 -6.66 18.35
N ALA A 68 1.22 -6.96 17.33
CA ALA A 68 0.14 -6.11 16.87
C ALA A 68 -0.86 -5.77 17.99
N PHE A 69 -1.21 -6.78 18.78
CA PHE A 69 -2.14 -6.62 19.92
C PHE A 69 -1.47 -6.13 21.21
N GLY A 70 -0.25 -5.61 21.13
CA GLY A 70 0.41 -4.93 22.25
C GLY A 70 0.96 -5.84 23.36
N LYS A 71 1.06 -7.17 23.13
CA LYS A 71 1.59 -8.11 24.15
C LYS A 71 3.01 -7.75 24.62
N TYR A 72 3.75 -7.03 23.82
CA TYR A 72 5.14 -6.63 24.09
C TYR A 72 5.29 -5.11 24.22
N ASP A 73 4.17 -4.39 24.41
CA ASP A 73 4.20 -2.96 24.63
C ASP A 73 4.83 -2.65 26.00
N ASP A 74 5.83 -1.79 26.01
CA ASP A 74 6.44 -1.25 27.20
C ASP A 74 6.46 0.28 27.11
N PRO A 75 5.73 0.98 27.98
CA PRO A 75 5.69 2.45 27.99
C PRO A 75 7.06 3.12 28.17
N SER A 76 8.03 2.42 28.79
CA SER A 76 9.39 2.92 29.02
C SER A 76 10.26 2.93 27.77
N HIS A 77 9.88 2.17 26.74
CA HIS A 77 10.63 2.11 25.50
C HIS A 77 10.53 3.43 24.72
N PRO A 78 11.64 3.86 24.07
CA PRO A 78 11.66 5.07 23.29
C PRO A 78 10.80 4.96 22.04
N GLY A 79 10.05 6.02 21.73
CA GLY A 79 9.13 6.11 20.60
C GLY A 79 7.93 7.00 20.92
N GLU A 80 7.12 7.30 19.93
CA GLU A 80 6.02 8.26 20.03
C GLU A 80 4.65 7.61 20.21
N ILE A 81 4.44 6.43 19.62
CA ILE A 81 3.15 5.74 19.55
C ILE A 81 3.29 4.25 19.93
N THR A 82 2.18 3.62 20.31
CA THR A 82 2.15 2.18 20.62
C THR A 82 2.32 1.31 19.37
N HIS A 83 2.59 0.01 19.57
CA HIS A 83 2.65 -0.93 18.45
C HIS A 83 1.34 -0.98 17.68
N PHE A 84 0.21 -1.01 18.36
CA PHE A 84 -1.11 -1.05 17.74
C PHE A 84 -1.40 0.23 16.94
N GLN A 85 -1.09 1.41 17.47
CA GLN A 85 -1.23 2.68 16.76
C GLN A 85 -0.38 2.74 15.50
N SER A 86 0.86 2.26 15.58
CA SER A 86 1.75 2.20 14.42
C SER A 86 1.24 1.20 13.36
N PHE A 87 0.76 0.04 13.81
CA PHE A 87 0.15 -0.96 12.95
C PHE A 87 -1.08 -0.41 12.21
N THR A 88 -2.02 0.21 12.94
CA THR A 88 -3.23 0.78 12.33
C THR A 88 -2.93 1.98 11.45
N ALA A 89 -1.93 2.81 11.80
CA ALA A 89 -1.48 3.89 10.93
C ALA A 89 -0.91 3.37 9.60
N ALA A 90 -0.09 2.32 9.64
CA ALA A 90 0.42 1.68 8.43
C ALA A 90 -0.69 0.97 7.64
N MET A 91 -1.64 0.31 8.33
CA MET A 91 -2.80 -0.29 7.68
C MET A 91 -3.69 0.74 6.99
N SER A 92 -3.86 1.93 7.56
CA SER A 92 -4.66 3.00 6.93
C SER A 92 -4.11 3.46 5.59
N GLY A 93 -2.78 3.40 5.41
CA GLY A 93 -2.14 3.66 4.12
C GLY A 93 -2.26 2.49 3.14
N THR A 94 -2.20 1.26 3.65
CA THR A 94 -2.20 0.05 2.82
C THR A 94 -3.61 -0.39 2.42
N ILE A 95 -4.58 -0.40 3.37
CA ILE A 95 -5.98 -0.78 3.11
C ILE A 95 -6.74 0.41 2.54
N GLY A 96 -6.93 0.44 1.24
CA GLY A 96 -7.62 1.50 0.54
C GLY A 96 -8.19 1.02 -0.79
N LEU A 97 -8.32 1.92 -1.75
CA LEU A 97 -8.81 1.61 -3.09
C LEU A 97 -7.99 0.53 -3.81
N GLY A 98 -6.69 0.40 -3.50
CA GLY A 98 -5.84 -0.65 -4.05
C GLY A 98 -6.35 -2.06 -3.76
N ASN A 99 -6.84 -2.29 -2.54
CA ASN A 99 -7.34 -3.59 -2.08
C ASN A 99 -8.82 -3.82 -2.42
N ILE A 100 -9.59 -2.77 -2.62
CA ILE A 100 -11.04 -2.83 -2.90
C ILE A 100 -11.27 -2.75 -4.41
N ALA A 101 -11.11 -1.57 -4.99
CA ALA A 101 -11.31 -1.35 -6.41
C ALA A 101 -10.20 -1.96 -7.27
N GLY A 102 -8.95 -2.00 -6.76
CA GLY A 102 -7.81 -2.57 -7.47
C GLY A 102 -7.97 -4.04 -7.79
N VAL A 103 -8.61 -4.82 -6.92
CA VAL A 103 -8.92 -6.24 -7.19
C VAL A 103 -9.94 -6.36 -8.31
N ALA A 104 -11.02 -5.57 -8.27
CA ALA A 104 -12.02 -5.55 -9.33
C ALA A 104 -11.42 -5.18 -10.69
N VAL A 105 -10.54 -4.16 -10.71
CA VAL A 105 -9.80 -3.76 -11.92
C VAL A 105 -8.86 -4.86 -12.40
N ALA A 106 -8.15 -5.55 -11.49
CA ALA A 106 -7.30 -6.68 -11.88
C ALA A 106 -8.10 -7.79 -12.55
N ILE A 107 -9.26 -8.12 -11.98
CA ILE A 107 -10.17 -9.15 -12.54
C ILE A 107 -10.73 -8.70 -13.89
N SER A 108 -11.10 -7.44 -14.05
CA SER A 108 -11.65 -6.93 -15.32
C SER A 108 -10.63 -6.94 -16.47
N ILE A 109 -9.34 -6.73 -16.16
CA ILE A 109 -8.26 -6.70 -17.17
C ILE A 109 -7.66 -8.09 -17.39
N GLY A 110 -7.39 -8.82 -16.32
CA GLY A 110 -6.65 -10.09 -16.34
C GLY A 110 -7.53 -11.33 -16.15
N GLY A 111 -8.84 -11.16 -16.04
CA GLY A 111 -9.77 -12.27 -15.73
C GLY A 111 -9.69 -12.68 -14.24
N PRO A 112 -10.55 -13.65 -13.83
CA PRO A 112 -10.61 -14.12 -12.43
C PRO A 112 -9.27 -14.64 -11.87
N GLY A 113 -8.42 -15.19 -12.73
CA GLY A 113 -7.09 -15.68 -12.36
C GLY A 113 -6.14 -14.62 -11.81
N ALA A 114 -6.36 -13.35 -12.15
CA ALA A 114 -5.55 -12.25 -11.59
C ALA A 114 -5.63 -12.17 -10.06
N MET A 115 -6.77 -12.55 -9.46
CA MET A 115 -6.92 -12.62 -8.01
C MET A 115 -5.94 -13.61 -7.38
N LEU A 116 -5.76 -14.80 -7.96
CA LEU A 116 -4.80 -15.79 -7.46
C LEU A 116 -3.37 -15.24 -7.47
N TRP A 117 -2.98 -14.58 -8.56
CA TRP A 117 -1.65 -13.98 -8.67
C TRP A 117 -1.44 -12.80 -7.72
N MET A 118 -2.50 -12.04 -7.42
CA MET A 118 -2.46 -11.02 -6.37
C MET A 118 -2.15 -11.63 -5.01
N ILE A 119 -2.83 -12.72 -4.63
CA ILE A 119 -2.62 -13.40 -3.35
C ILE A 119 -1.20 -13.95 -3.25
N ILE A 120 -0.70 -14.61 -4.30
CA ILE A 120 0.66 -15.16 -4.33
C ILE A 120 1.70 -14.04 -4.19
N THR A 121 1.54 -12.95 -4.95
CA THR A 121 2.44 -11.80 -4.87
C THR A 121 2.41 -11.14 -3.50
N ALA A 122 1.23 -10.99 -2.91
CA ALA A 122 1.07 -10.44 -1.56
C ALA A 122 1.78 -11.29 -0.52
N PHE A 123 1.66 -12.61 -0.62
CA PHE A 123 2.32 -13.54 0.29
C PHE A 123 3.85 -13.36 0.32
N PHE A 124 4.49 -13.27 -0.84
CA PHE A 124 5.92 -12.99 -0.91
C PHE A 124 6.27 -11.55 -0.54
N GLY A 125 5.39 -10.59 -0.85
CA GLY A 125 5.53 -9.18 -0.48
C GLY A 125 5.61 -8.93 1.02
N MET A 126 5.02 -9.79 1.86
CA MET A 126 5.13 -9.70 3.32
C MET A 126 6.59 -9.68 3.80
N THR A 127 7.42 -10.55 3.23
CA THR A 127 8.83 -10.62 3.64
C THR A 127 9.62 -9.40 3.16
N LEU A 128 9.30 -8.87 1.98
CA LEU A 128 9.92 -7.63 1.50
C LEU A 128 9.56 -6.44 2.41
N LYS A 129 8.31 -6.34 2.81
CA LYS A 129 7.85 -5.33 3.77
C LYS A 129 8.52 -5.48 5.15
N PHE A 130 8.71 -6.71 5.60
CA PHE A 130 9.48 -7.01 6.82
C PHE A 130 10.90 -6.44 6.75
N VAL A 131 11.60 -6.61 5.62
CA VAL A 131 12.97 -6.11 5.43
C VAL A 131 13.00 -4.58 5.47
N GLU A 132 12.15 -3.91 4.70
CA GLU A 132 12.16 -2.44 4.64
C GLU A 132 11.83 -1.79 5.99
N VAL A 133 10.89 -2.36 6.75
CA VAL A 133 10.55 -1.85 8.08
C VAL A 133 11.64 -2.15 9.10
N SER A 134 12.29 -3.33 9.01
CA SER A 134 13.47 -3.65 9.84
C SER A 134 14.57 -2.62 9.65
N LEU A 135 14.88 -2.25 8.40
CA LEU A 135 15.86 -1.22 8.09
C LEU A 135 15.40 0.16 8.60
N GLY A 136 14.14 0.53 8.38
CA GLY A 136 13.58 1.79 8.86
C GLY A 136 13.66 1.96 10.37
N HIS A 137 13.44 0.88 11.11
CA HIS A 137 13.55 0.87 12.57
C HIS A 137 15.01 0.84 13.04
N LYS A 138 15.89 0.08 12.37
CA LYS A 138 17.31 -0.01 12.70
C LYS A 138 18.03 1.32 12.58
N TYR A 139 17.73 2.10 11.54
CA TYR A 139 18.38 3.39 11.27
C TYR A 139 17.60 4.61 11.75
N ARG A 140 16.54 4.42 12.55
CA ARG A 140 15.81 5.55 13.11
C ARG A 140 16.64 6.33 14.11
N ILE A 141 16.41 7.63 14.19
CA ILE A 141 17.00 8.52 15.15
C ILE A 141 15.91 9.00 16.11
N ILE A 142 16.17 8.88 17.41
CA ILE A 142 15.31 9.39 18.45
C ILE A 142 15.93 10.68 18.93
N HIS A 143 15.22 11.79 18.77
CA HIS A 143 15.69 13.11 19.17
C HIS A 143 15.50 13.34 20.67
N LYS A 144 16.17 14.38 21.21
CA LYS A 144 16.11 14.71 22.64
C LYS A 144 14.72 15.12 23.13
N ASP A 145 13.87 15.62 22.24
CA ASP A 145 12.48 15.96 22.49
C ASP A 145 11.53 14.74 22.43
N GLY A 146 12.07 13.54 22.17
CA GLY A 146 11.32 12.30 22.06
C GLY A 146 10.72 12.05 20.68
N THR A 147 10.88 12.96 19.72
CA THR A 147 10.44 12.75 18.33
C THR A 147 11.31 11.73 17.60
N VAL A 148 10.74 11.01 16.66
CA VAL A 148 11.42 9.97 15.91
C VAL A 148 11.55 10.35 14.44
N SER A 149 12.78 10.35 13.94
CA SER A 149 13.07 10.46 12.50
C SER A 149 13.51 9.10 11.96
N GLY A 150 12.73 8.53 11.07
CA GLY A 150 12.97 7.19 10.52
C GLY A 150 12.49 7.05 9.07
N GLY A 151 12.35 5.82 8.63
CA GLY A 151 11.90 5.52 7.28
C GLY A 151 13.03 5.38 6.26
N ALA A 152 12.66 5.31 4.98
CA ALA A 152 13.60 5.05 3.89
C ALA A 152 14.71 6.10 3.78
N ILE A 153 14.41 7.36 4.09
CA ILE A 153 15.39 8.45 4.08
C ILE A 153 16.60 8.10 4.95
N ARG A 154 16.36 7.50 6.13
CA ARG A 154 17.44 7.18 7.08
C ARG A 154 18.27 5.98 6.65
N TYR A 155 17.66 4.88 6.27
CA TYR A 155 18.47 3.74 5.84
C TYR A 155 19.16 3.96 4.48
N LEU A 156 18.62 4.85 3.61
CA LEU A 156 19.32 5.27 2.41
C LEU A 156 20.52 6.16 2.73
N SER A 157 20.37 7.19 3.60
CA SER A 157 21.48 8.08 3.94
C SER A 157 22.52 7.39 4.81
N ASP A 158 22.10 6.84 5.94
CA ASP A 158 23.01 6.38 7.00
C ASP A 158 23.46 4.94 6.75
N GLY A 159 22.54 4.07 6.26
CA GLY A 159 22.85 2.69 5.92
C GLY A 159 23.82 2.58 4.75
N MET A 160 23.57 3.30 3.65
CA MET A 160 24.52 3.35 2.54
C MET A 160 25.82 4.06 2.92
N GLY A 161 25.76 5.05 3.83
CA GLY A 161 26.94 5.70 4.38
C GLY A 161 27.86 4.72 5.09
N GLN A 162 27.31 3.78 5.89
CA GLN A 162 28.08 2.71 6.55
C GLN A 162 28.74 1.74 5.55
N LEU A 163 28.16 1.58 4.36
CA LEU A 163 28.74 0.79 3.27
C LEU A 163 29.78 1.57 2.43
N GLY A 164 30.08 2.82 2.79
CA GLY A 164 31.05 3.67 2.07
C GLY A 164 30.42 4.54 0.96
N TYR A 165 29.13 4.40 0.67
CA TYR A 165 28.44 5.12 -0.40
C TYR A 165 27.75 6.42 0.09
N VAL A 166 28.44 7.26 0.84
CA VAL A 166 27.87 8.45 1.51
C VAL A 166 27.15 9.41 0.54
N LYS A 167 27.80 9.77 -0.57
CA LYS A 167 27.23 10.71 -1.55
C LYS A 167 25.99 10.14 -2.24
N LEU A 168 26.07 8.89 -2.67
CA LEU A 168 24.98 8.17 -3.32
C LEU A 168 23.79 8.01 -2.35
N GLY A 169 24.06 7.62 -1.11
CA GLY A 169 23.02 7.47 -0.07
C GLY A 169 22.26 8.76 0.19
N LYS A 170 22.95 9.90 0.31
CA LYS A 170 22.31 11.21 0.47
C LYS A 170 21.47 11.61 -0.75
N PHE A 171 22.00 11.39 -1.96
CA PHE A 171 21.25 11.66 -3.18
C PHE A 171 19.96 10.84 -3.25
N LEU A 172 20.05 9.53 -3.01
CA LEU A 172 18.89 8.64 -3.04
C LEU A 172 17.86 8.97 -1.94
N ALA A 173 18.31 9.38 -0.76
CA ALA A 173 17.43 9.81 0.32
C ALA A 173 16.61 11.06 -0.04
N ILE A 174 17.26 12.07 -0.65
CA ILE A 174 16.58 13.29 -1.12
C ILE A 174 15.62 12.96 -2.27
N PHE A 175 16.08 12.17 -3.23
CA PHE A 175 15.26 11.73 -4.37
C PHE A 175 14.01 10.97 -3.89
N PHE A 176 14.19 10.03 -2.96
CA PHE A 176 13.08 9.31 -2.34
C PHE A 176 12.10 10.27 -1.64
N ALA A 177 12.59 11.25 -0.89
CA ALA A 177 11.73 12.21 -0.20
C ALA A 177 10.85 12.99 -1.19
N ILE A 178 11.42 13.48 -2.29
CA ILE A 178 10.68 14.20 -3.34
C ILE A 178 9.63 13.29 -3.98
N CYS A 179 10.00 12.06 -4.35
CA CYS A 179 9.08 11.08 -4.93
C CYS A 179 7.97 10.69 -3.94
N CYS A 180 8.28 10.53 -2.66
CA CYS A 180 7.30 10.20 -1.62
C CYS A 180 6.28 11.31 -1.42
N ILE A 181 6.71 12.58 -1.40
CA ILE A 181 5.83 13.75 -1.34
C ILE A 181 4.91 13.77 -2.57
N GLY A 182 5.46 13.66 -3.78
CA GLY A 182 4.68 13.64 -5.02
C GLY A 182 3.68 12.47 -5.08
N GLY A 183 4.11 11.28 -4.69
CA GLY A 183 3.24 10.10 -4.62
C GLY A 183 2.09 10.24 -3.61
N SER A 184 2.36 10.90 -2.48
CA SER A 184 1.34 11.17 -1.45
C SER A 184 0.23 12.10 -1.95
N PHE A 185 0.58 13.11 -2.75
CA PHE A 185 -0.43 14.00 -3.34
C PHE A 185 -1.34 13.26 -4.33
N GLY A 186 -0.79 12.48 -5.24
CA GLY A 186 -1.55 11.81 -6.29
C GLY A 186 -2.30 10.56 -5.79
N GLY A 187 -1.55 9.47 -5.60
CA GLY A 187 -2.11 8.15 -5.29
C GLY A 187 -2.65 8.04 -3.87
N GLY A 188 -1.97 8.66 -2.90
CA GLY A 188 -2.34 8.57 -1.49
C GLY A 188 -3.51 9.47 -1.08
N ASN A 189 -3.71 10.61 -1.76
CA ASN A 189 -4.70 11.60 -1.34
C ASN A 189 -5.75 11.90 -2.43
N MET A 190 -5.36 12.51 -3.53
CA MET A 190 -6.33 12.99 -4.53
C MET A 190 -7.18 11.88 -5.13
N PHE A 191 -6.57 10.73 -5.44
CA PHE A 191 -7.30 9.58 -5.98
C PHE A 191 -8.31 9.02 -4.96
N GLN A 192 -7.93 8.90 -3.70
CA GLN A 192 -8.81 8.39 -2.63
C GLN A 192 -9.99 9.34 -2.39
N ALA A 193 -9.73 10.64 -2.28
CA ALA A 193 -10.77 11.65 -2.06
C ALA A 193 -11.76 11.71 -3.24
N ASN A 194 -11.24 11.67 -4.48
CA ASN A 194 -12.08 11.67 -5.68
C ASN A 194 -13.01 10.45 -5.70
N GLN A 195 -12.48 9.25 -5.50
CA GLN A 195 -13.30 8.02 -5.53
C GLN A 195 -14.33 7.98 -4.37
N ALA A 196 -13.95 8.44 -3.18
CA ALA A 196 -14.89 8.53 -2.06
C ALA A 196 -16.04 9.49 -2.38
N PHE A 197 -15.76 10.65 -2.97
CA PHE A 197 -16.78 11.60 -3.37
C PHE A 197 -17.68 11.06 -4.49
N GLN A 198 -17.12 10.38 -5.48
CA GLN A 198 -17.89 9.73 -6.56
C GLN A 198 -18.89 8.72 -6.00
N GLN A 199 -18.50 7.91 -5.01
CA GLN A 199 -19.42 6.98 -4.36
C GLN A 199 -20.56 7.68 -3.62
N ILE A 200 -20.30 8.84 -2.99
CA ILE A 200 -21.34 9.65 -2.35
C ILE A 200 -22.32 10.19 -3.41
N VAL A 201 -21.82 10.68 -4.54
CA VAL A 201 -22.65 11.15 -5.66
C VAL A 201 -23.53 10.01 -6.19
N GLU A 202 -22.95 8.83 -6.39
CA GLU A 202 -23.66 7.66 -6.89
C GLU A 202 -24.75 7.19 -5.94
N ALA A 203 -24.45 7.12 -4.65
CA ALA A 203 -25.40 6.75 -3.60
C ALA A 203 -26.54 7.76 -3.41
N THR A 204 -26.37 9.03 -3.80
CA THR A 204 -27.35 10.11 -3.66
C THR A 204 -28.13 10.43 -4.93
N GLY A 205 -28.00 9.60 -5.98
CA GLY A 205 -28.80 9.71 -7.20
C GLY A 205 -28.01 9.94 -8.50
N SER A 206 -26.71 9.70 -8.49
CA SER A 206 -25.83 9.83 -9.67
C SER A 206 -25.95 11.22 -10.32
N GLU A 207 -26.41 11.31 -11.56
CA GLU A 207 -26.61 12.58 -12.27
C GLU A 207 -27.69 13.48 -11.64
N ASN A 208 -28.64 12.91 -10.92
CA ASN A 208 -29.70 13.66 -10.18
C ASN A 208 -29.24 14.06 -8.77
N SER A 209 -28.05 13.72 -8.36
CA SER A 209 -27.53 14.08 -7.05
C SER A 209 -27.35 15.62 -6.94
N PRO A 210 -27.73 16.23 -5.81
CA PRO A 210 -27.46 17.64 -5.56
C PRO A 210 -25.95 17.96 -5.48
N LEU A 211 -25.12 16.92 -5.37
CA LEU A 211 -23.66 16.98 -5.32
C LEU A 211 -23.01 16.75 -6.68
N PHE A 212 -23.79 16.40 -7.71
CA PHE A 212 -23.26 16.18 -9.05
C PHE A 212 -22.48 17.41 -9.54
N ASN A 213 -21.30 17.20 -10.12
CA ASN A 213 -20.36 18.26 -10.55
C ASN A 213 -19.87 19.23 -9.44
N LYS A 214 -20.07 18.90 -8.17
CA LYS A 214 -19.60 19.71 -7.03
C LYS A 214 -18.44 19.06 -6.27
N GLY A 215 -17.52 18.39 -6.96
CA GLY A 215 -16.36 17.71 -6.35
C GLY A 215 -15.53 18.62 -5.43
N TRP A 216 -15.47 19.93 -5.72
CA TRP A 216 -14.77 20.91 -4.89
C TRP A 216 -15.36 21.00 -3.46
N LEU A 217 -16.68 20.83 -3.27
CA LEU A 217 -17.30 20.79 -1.94
C LEU A 217 -16.80 19.57 -1.14
N GLY A 218 -16.78 18.38 -1.77
CA GLY A 218 -16.23 17.17 -1.16
C GLY A 218 -14.77 17.36 -0.79
N GLY A 219 -13.99 17.96 -1.69
CA GLY A 219 -12.58 18.28 -1.45
C GLY A 219 -12.36 19.17 -0.22
N ILE A 220 -13.17 20.22 -0.05
CA ILE A 220 -13.11 21.10 1.13
C ILE A 220 -13.46 20.33 2.40
N VAL A 221 -14.54 19.56 2.41
CA VAL A 221 -14.96 18.78 3.59
C VAL A 221 -13.87 17.77 3.99
N PHE A 222 -13.35 17.02 3.03
CA PHE A 222 -12.26 16.08 3.29
C PHE A 222 -10.98 16.77 3.76
N ALA A 223 -10.62 17.92 3.18
CA ALA A 223 -9.46 18.70 3.61
C ALA A 223 -9.57 19.16 5.06
N PHE A 224 -10.75 19.61 5.50
CA PHE A 224 -10.98 19.96 6.91
C PHE A 224 -10.85 18.75 7.83
N ILE A 225 -11.52 17.63 7.52
CA ILE A 225 -11.49 16.43 8.36
C ILE A 225 -10.04 15.91 8.48
N VAL A 226 -9.34 15.75 7.36
CA VAL A 226 -7.98 15.24 7.32
C VAL A 226 -7.00 16.24 7.96
N GLY A 227 -7.19 17.54 7.71
CA GLY A 227 -6.39 18.61 8.31
C GLY A 227 -6.37 18.56 9.83
N PHE A 228 -7.53 18.43 10.47
CA PHE A 228 -7.63 18.28 11.93
C PHE A 228 -6.82 17.09 12.48
N ILE A 229 -6.78 16.00 11.72
CA ILE A 229 -6.06 14.80 12.15
C ILE A 229 -4.54 14.99 11.97
N ILE A 230 -4.11 15.54 10.82
CA ILE A 230 -2.69 15.64 10.45
C ILE A 230 -1.95 16.70 11.28
N ILE A 231 -2.59 17.81 11.64
CA ILE A 231 -1.96 18.90 12.42
C ILE A 231 -1.39 18.39 13.76
N GLY A 232 -2.01 17.38 14.38
CA GLY A 232 -1.51 16.76 15.61
C GLY A 232 -0.34 15.77 15.43
N GLY A 233 0.17 15.61 14.19
CA GLY A 233 1.28 14.71 13.86
C GLY A 233 0.94 13.24 14.05
N ILE A 234 2.00 12.40 14.12
CA ILE A 234 1.85 10.94 14.17
C ILE A 234 1.06 10.46 15.40
N LYS A 235 1.11 11.18 16.51
CA LYS A 235 0.35 10.85 17.73
C LYS A 235 -1.15 11.01 17.52
N SER A 236 -1.58 12.07 16.83
CA SER A 236 -2.99 12.29 16.47
C SER A 236 -3.46 11.26 15.44
N ILE A 237 -2.67 11.05 14.41
CA ILE A 237 -2.95 10.04 13.37
C ILE A 237 -3.12 8.66 14.03
N GLY A 238 -2.20 8.24 14.89
CA GLY A 238 -2.27 6.96 15.60
C GLY A 238 -3.54 6.80 16.43
N LYS A 239 -3.97 7.85 17.17
CA LYS A 239 -5.19 7.82 17.98
C LYS A 239 -6.47 7.68 17.14
N VAL A 240 -6.50 8.27 15.96
CA VAL A 240 -7.66 8.15 15.06
C VAL A 240 -7.67 6.81 14.37
N THR A 241 -6.54 6.39 13.82
CA THR A 241 -6.43 5.14 13.06
C THR A 241 -6.64 3.91 13.93
N GLU A 242 -6.24 3.91 15.21
CA GLU A 242 -6.46 2.77 16.12
C GLU A 242 -7.95 2.43 16.34
N ARG A 243 -8.85 3.39 16.09
CA ARG A 243 -10.30 3.19 16.19
C ARG A 243 -10.95 2.99 14.83
N LEU A 244 -10.56 3.83 13.86
CA LEU A 244 -11.18 3.87 12.54
C LEU A 244 -10.84 2.62 11.71
N VAL A 245 -9.58 2.21 11.72
CA VAL A 245 -9.11 1.11 10.86
C VAL A 245 -9.72 -0.24 11.25
N PRO A 246 -9.76 -0.63 12.54
CA PRO A 246 -10.44 -1.87 12.91
C PRO A 246 -11.95 -1.86 12.57
N LEU A 247 -12.63 -0.73 12.76
CA LEU A 247 -14.04 -0.59 12.39
C LEU A 247 -14.25 -0.74 10.87
N MET A 248 -13.41 -0.06 10.08
CA MET A 248 -13.43 -0.17 8.62
C MET A 248 -13.18 -1.61 8.15
N ALA A 249 -12.13 -2.26 8.70
CA ALA A 249 -11.81 -3.64 8.38
C ALA A 249 -12.95 -4.60 8.75
N PHE A 250 -13.58 -4.39 9.91
CA PHE A 250 -14.73 -5.19 10.35
C PHE A 250 -15.91 -5.07 9.37
N ILE A 251 -16.30 -3.84 9.04
CA ILE A 251 -17.42 -3.60 8.10
C ILE A 251 -17.13 -4.23 6.74
N TYR A 252 -15.91 -4.05 6.22
CA TYR A 252 -15.51 -4.60 4.93
C TYR A 252 -15.54 -6.12 4.92
N VAL A 253 -14.86 -6.76 5.88
CA VAL A 253 -14.80 -8.23 5.97
C VAL A 253 -16.19 -8.82 6.18
N PHE A 254 -17.01 -8.21 7.05
CA PHE A 254 -18.38 -8.68 7.29
C PHE A 254 -19.25 -8.58 6.04
N SER A 255 -19.15 -7.49 5.29
CA SER A 255 -19.86 -7.30 4.02
C SER A 255 -19.44 -8.34 2.97
N CYS A 256 -18.12 -8.59 2.85
CA CYS A 256 -17.61 -9.64 1.95
C CYS A 256 -18.10 -11.03 2.35
N LEU A 257 -18.05 -11.35 3.64
CA LEU A 257 -18.56 -12.64 4.14
C LEU A 257 -20.06 -12.80 3.90
N TYR A 258 -20.84 -11.75 4.11
CA TYR A 258 -22.26 -11.75 3.80
C TYR A 258 -22.53 -12.09 2.34
N ILE A 259 -21.81 -11.47 1.39
CA ILE A 259 -21.95 -11.73 -0.06
C ILE A 259 -21.56 -13.19 -0.37
N ILE A 260 -20.45 -13.69 0.20
CA ILE A 260 -19.98 -15.05 -0.03
C ILE A 260 -20.99 -16.07 0.50
N ILE A 261 -21.49 -15.87 1.72
CA ILE A 261 -22.47 -16.78 2.35
C ILE A 261 -23.79 -16.75 1.59
N SER A 262 -24.26 -15.57 1.16
CA SER A 262 -25.49 -15.42 0.38
C SER A 262 -25.41 -16.13 -0.98
N ASN A 263 -24.20 -16.36 -1.51
CA ASN A 263 -23.95 -17.02 -2.76
C ASN A 263 -23.19 -18.35 -2.59
N PHE A 264 -23.42 -19.04 -1.48
CA PHE A 264 -22.64 -20.24 -1.09
C PHE A 264 -22.58 -21.30 -2.19
N GLY A 265 -23.69 -21.52 -2.93
CA GLY A 265 -23.75 -22.48 -4.02
C GLY A 265 -22.84 -22.18 -5.21
N LEU A 266 -22.40 -20.90 -5.39
CA LEU A 266 -21.52 -20.48 -6.47
C LEU A 266 -20.02 -20.61 -6.11
N ILE A 267 -19.69 -20.92 -4.85
CA ILE A 267 -18.29 -20.97 -4.39
C ILE A 267 -17.46 -21.99 -5.19
N PRO A 268 -17.90 -23.26 -5.38
CA PRO A 268 -17.08 -24.24 -6.10
C PRO A 268 -16.81 -23.82 -7.55
N GLU A 269 -17.82 -23.28 -8.23
CA GLU A 269 -17.68 -22.81 -9.60
C GLU A 269 -16.74 -21.59 -9.68
N THR A 270 -16.85 -20.66 -8.73
CA THR A 270 -16.00 -19.47 -8.68
C THR A 270 -14.54 -19.86 -8.43
N ILE A 271 -14.28 -20.76 -7.51
CA ILE A 271 -12.94 -21.29 -7.24
C ILE A 271 -12.37 -21.94 -8.51
N TYR A 272 -13.16 -22.80 -9.15
CA TYR A 272 -12.75 -23.44 -10.41
C TYR A 272 -12.40 -22.39 -11.49
N LYS A 273 -13.23 -21.34 -11.66
CA LYS A 273 -12.99 -20.24 -12.60
C LYS A 273 -11.70 -19.48 -12.29
N ILE A 274 -11.40 -19.23 -11.01
CA ILE A 274 -10.16 -18.55 -10.58
C ILE A 274 -8.95 -19.39 -10.99
N PHE A 275 -8.92 -20.66 -10.64
CA PHE A 275 -7.78 -21.53 -10.94
C PHE A 275 -7.64 -21.80 -12.44
N SER A 276 -8.74 -22.11 -13.13
CA SER A 276 -8.70 -22.36 -14.58
C SER A 276 -8.24 -21.12 -15.35
N SER A 277 -8.73 -19.93 -14.99
CA SER A 277 -8.30 -18.67 -15.62
C SER A 277 -6.84 -18.33 -15.31
N ALA A 278 -6.36 -18.64 -14.10
CA ALA A 278 -4.98 -18.34 -13.70
C ALA A 278 -3.93 -19.13 -14.48
N PHE A 279 -4.27 -20.33 -14.98
CA PHE A 279 -3.34 -21.24 -15.64
C PHE A 279 -3.73 -21.56 -17.10
N ASN A 280 -4.74 -20.89 -17.67
CA ASN A 280 -5.15 -21.11 -19.04
C ASN A 280 -4.16 -20.46 -20.01
N LEU A 281 -3.53 -21.27 -20.84
CA LEU A 281 -2.58 -20.84 -21.85
C LEU A 281 -3.24 -20.38 -23.16
N ASP A 282 -4.50 -20.78 -23.39
CA ASP A 282 -5.19 -20.60 -24.68
C ASP A 282 -6.10 -19.36 -24.74
N ALA A 283 -6.28 -18.63 -23.63
CA ALA A 283 -7.20 -17.51 -23.61
C ALA A 283 -6.61 -16.27 -24.31
N SER A 284 -7.37 -15.73 -25.25
CA SER A 284 -7.01 -14.53 -26.02
C SER A 284 -6.98 -13.25 -25.17
N VAL A 285 -7.78 -13.19 -24.10
CA VAL A 285 -7.83 -12.07 -23.13
C VAL A 285 -7.75 -12.65 -21.73
N GLY A 286 -6.75 -12.23 -20.96
CA GLY A 286 -6.59 -12.67 -19.58
C GLY A 286 -6.05 -14.10 -19.41
N GLY A 287 -5.41 -14.68 -20.41
CA GLY A 287 -4.68 -15.95 -20.27
C GLY A 287 -3.61 -15.89 -19.19
N PHE A 288 -2.87 -16.98 -18.99
CA PHE A 288 -1.85 -17.08 -17.94
C PHE A 288 -1.00 -15.82 -17.79
N LEU A 289 -0.40 -15.31 -18.87
CA LEU A 289 0.44 -14.11 -18.82
C LEU A 289 -0.37 -12.84 -18.52
N GLY A 290 -1.56 -12.68 -19.10
CA GLY A 290 -2.41 -11.51 -18.85
C GLY A 290 -2.89 -11.46 -17.40
N SER A 291 -3.37 -12.58 -16.86
CA SER A 291 -3.80 -12.66 -15.46
C SER A 291 -2.63 -12.50 -14.47
N LEU A 292 -1.47 -13.09 -14.77
CA LEU A 292 -0.25 -12.95 -13.99
C LEU A 292 0.19 -11.48 -13.93
N ILE A 293 0.33 -10.82 -15.07
CA ILE A 293 0.82 -9.44 -15.15
C ILE A 293 -0.17 -8.48 -14.48
N ALA A 294 -1.48 -8.63 -14.76
CA ALA A 294 -2.49 -7.79 -14.13
C ALA A 294 -2.52 -7.98 -12.61
N GLY A 295 -2.49 -9.23 -12.14
CA GLY A 295 -2.47 -9.57 -10.73
C GLY A 295 -1.23 -9.03 -10.01
N VAL A 296 -0.04 -9.26 -10.57
CA VAL A 296 1.23 -8.80 -9.97
C VAL A 296 1.32 -7.28 -9.92
N LYS A 297 1.00 -6.58 -11.01
CA LYS A 297 0.98 -5.11 -11.04
C LYS A 297 0.07 -4.53 -9.95
N ARG A 298 -1.12 -5.08 -9.80
CA ARG A 298 -2.07 -4.61 -8.79
C ARG A 298 -1.67 -4.97 -7.37
N ALA A 299 -1.10 -6.16 -7.16
CA ALA A 299 -0.58 -6.56 -5.85
C ALA A 299 0.56 -5.64 -5.38
N VAL A 300 1.51 -5.31 -6.24
CA VAL A 300 2.62 -4.39 -5.91
C VAL A 300 2.08 -3.03 -5.52
N PHE A 301 1.12 -2.49 -6.27
CA PHE A 301 0.48 -1.21 -5.94
C PHE A 301 -0.31 -1.28 -4.64
N SER A 302 -1.10 -2.34 -4.44
CA SER A 302 -1.99 -2.50 -3.28
C SER A 302 -1.22 -2.73 -1.98
N ASN A 303 -0.17 -3.54 -2.01
CA ASN A 303 0.57 -3.93 -0.81
C ASN A 303 1.62 -2.92 -0.37
N GLU A 304 2.03 -2.02 -1.26
CA GLU A 304 3.11 -1.06 -1.02
C GLU A 304 4.41 -1.70 -0.50
N SER A 305 4.67 -2.97 -0.83
CA SER A 305 5.87 -3.69 -0.37
C SER A 305 7.08 -3.32 -1.21
N GLY A 306 8.16 -2.88 -0.57
CA GLY A 306 9.40 -2.45 -1.23
C GLY A 306 9.39 -1.02 -1.76
N ILE A 307 8.32 -0.25 -1.49
CA ILE A 307 8.18 1.16 -1.94
C ILE A 307 8.84 2.12 -0.94
N GLY A 308 9.04 1.71 0.32
CA GLY A 308 9.67 2.52 1.36
C GLY A 308 8.71 3.41 2.16
N SER A 309 7.40 3.37 1.90
CA SER A 309 6.39 4.15 2.63
C SER A 309 6.13 3.57 4.03
N ALA A 310 6.00 2.27 4.15
CA ALA A 310 5.70 1.59 5.41
C ALA A 310 6.67 1.92 6.56
N PRO A 311 7.99 1.98 6.37
CA PRO A 311 8.94 2.35 7.42
C PRO A 311 8.68 3.70 8.07
N ILE A 312 8.01 4.63 7.37
CA ILE A 312 7.67 5.95 7.91
C ILE A 312 6.64 5.83 9.04
N ALA A 313 5.63 4.98 8.86
CA ALA A 313 4.58 4.75 9.86
C ALA A 313 5.05 3.86 11.02
N TYR A 314 6.02 2.97 10.76
CA TYR A 314 6.52 2.03 11.77
C TYR A 314 7.68 2.56 12.61
N ALA A 315 8.49 3.46 12.10
CA ALA A 315 9.64 4.00 12.84
C ALA A 315 9.29 4.67 14.16
N PRO A 316 8.16 5.40 14.34
CA PRO A 316 7.79 6.07 15.59
C PRO A 316 7.33 5.13 16.71
N ALA A 317 7.15 3.84 16.47
CA ALA A 317 6.66 2.91 17.48
C ALA A 317 7.64 2.74 18.66
N LYS A 318 7.08 2.59 19.85
CA LYS A 318 7.83 2.35 21.09
C LYS A 318 8.46 0.96 21.08
N SER A 319 9.77 0.86 20.86
CA SER A 319 10.49 -0.42 20.89
C SER A 319 11.98 -0.21 21.02
N ASN A 320 12.64 -1.09 21.77
CA ASN A 320 14.11 -1.17 21.87
C ASN A 320 14.71 -2.17 20.87
N ASN A 321 13.91 -3.11 20.37
CA ASN A 321 14.40 -4.18 19.52
C ASN A 321 13.82 -4.11 18.12
N PRO A 322 14.61 -3.78 17.09
CA PRO A 322 14.14 -3.71 15.71
C PRO A 322 13.49 -4.99 15.20
N VAL A 323 14.10 -6.14 15.47
CA VAL A 323 13.66 -7.43 14.94
C VAL A 323 12.34 -7.87 15.56
N SER A 324 12.17 -7.71 16.87
CA SER A 324 10.92 -8.08 17.54
C SER A 324 9.72 -7.31 17.02
N TYR A 325 9.93 -6.04 16.68
CA TYR A 325 8.89 -5.16 16.20
C TYR A 325 8.54 -5.38 14.74
N THR A 326 9.50 -5.69 13.91
CA THR A 326 9.29 -5.80 12.46
C THR A 326 8.42 -6.98 12.04
N HIS A 327 8.25 -7.99 12.89
CA HIS A 327 7.25 -9.03 12.67
C HIS A 327 5.81 -8.48 12.55
N LEU A 328 5.56 -7.29 13.09
CA LEU A 328 4.26 -6.61 13.00
C LEU A 328 3.81 -6.34 11.55
N THR A 329 4.76 -6.23 10.63
CA THR A 329 4.46 -5.94 9.22
C THR A 329 3.89 -7.12 8.45
N LEU A 330 4.06 -8.34 8.97
CA LEU A 330 3.61 -9.56 8.28
C LEU A 330 2.09 -9.60 8.06
N PRO A 331 1.21 -9.17 8.99
CA PRO A 331 -0.23 -9.15 8.74
C PRO A 331 -0.69 -8.07 7.77
N THR A 332 0.04 -6.98 7.60
CA THR A 332 -0.42 -5.82 6.80
C THR A 332 -0.43 -6.05 5.30
N THR A 333 0.25 -7.07 4.82
CA THR A 333 0.32 -7.42 3.40
C THR A 333 -0.66 -8.52 2.99
N CYS A 334 -1.34 -9.14 3.95
CA CYS A 334 -2.32 -10.21 3.69
C CYS A 334 -3.73 -9.68 3.35
N THR A 335 -3.92 -8.40 3.26
CA THR A 335 -5.20 -7.79 2.88
C THR A 335 -5.34 -7.70 1.39
#